data_af9daaf9a02a9d339b1a52224176ad6b
#
_entry.id   af9daaf9a02a9d339b1a52224176ad6b
#
_cell.length_a   1.000
_cell.length_b   1.000
_cell.length_c   1.000
_cell.angle_alpha   90.00
_cell.angle_beta   90.00
_cell.angle_gamma   90.00
#
_symmetry.space_group_name_H-M   'P 1'
#
loop_
_entity.id
_entity.type
_entity.pdbx_description
1 polymer ?
#
loop_
_entity_poly.entity_id
_entity_poly.type
_entity_poly.pdbx_seq_one_letter_code
_entity_poly.pdbx_strand_id
1 'polypeptide(L)'
;MYILSGITYSYSVRGNLLLNDPEKMITEVEHFKRAGGGTICELSVVGMRCEAHNPNHLVQISRAAGVNIIHGTGFYLESFLPKEAKLLSVQEMADFMVGEILRGVGGSDVRCGAVYIGCSWPLADSERRALQAATLVQRETGEEAGSDITIFLPSHIL
;
A
#
# COMPACT_ATOMS: atom_id res chain seq x y z
N MET A 1 1.99 -8.91 -12.43
CA MET A 1 2.76 -8.44 -13.62
C MET A 1 2.43 -7.01 -14.06
N TYR A 2 1.46 -6.31 -13.49
CA TYR A 2 0.84 -5.20 -14.21
C TYR A 2 1.17 -3.80 -13.72
N ILE A 3 1.67 -3.65 -12.52
CA ILE A 3 2.01 -2.33 -12.00
C ILE A 3 3.44 -1.97 -12.34
N LEU A 4 4.33 -2.95 -12.39
CA LEU A 4 5.72 -2.73 -12.77
C LEU A 4 5.93 -2.53 -14.27
N SER A 5 4.96 -2.89 -15.12
CA SER A 5 5.01 -2.59 -16.55
C SER A 5 4.88 -1.09 -16.86
N GLY A 6 4.33 -0.31 -15.93
CA GLY A 6 4.32 1.16 -16.02
C GLY A 6 5.62 1.83 -15.57
N ILE A 7 6.50 1.11 -14.85
CA ILE A 7 7.81 1.61 -14.43
C ILE A 7 8.86 1.19 -15.48
N THR A 8 8.64 1.59 -16.72
CA THR A 8 9.47 1.14 -17.86
C THR A 8 10.82 1.86 -18.00
N TYR A 9 11.12 2.83 -17.16
CA TYR A 9 12.32 3.65 -17.35
C TYR A 9 13.45 3.37 -16.36
N SER A 10 13.38 2.31 -15.56
CA SER A 10 14.47 1.98 -14.67
C SER A 10 14.85 0.50 -14.74
N TYR A 11 15.96 0.20 -15.40
CA TYR A 11 16.60 -1.11 -15.36
C TYR A 11 16.98 -1.54 -13.93
N SER A 12 17.09 -0.61 -13.00
CA SER A 12 17.35 -0.86 -11.58
C SER A 12 16.20 -1.57 -10.85
N VAL A 13 15.01 -1.59 -11.44
CA VAL A 13 13.80 -2.18 -10.85
C VAL A 13 13.65 -3.68 -11.16
N ARG A 14 14.55 -4.28 -11.98
CA ARG A 14 14.50 -5.73 -12.27
C ARG A 14 14.56 -6.59 -11.00
N GLY A 15 15.27 -6.14 -9.97
CA GLY A 15 15.31 -6.80 -8.66
C GLY A 15 13.95 -6.85 -7.98
N ASN A 16 13.12 -5.83 -8.16
CA ASN A 16 11.78 -5.76 -7.56
C ASN A 16 10.79 -6.75 -8.20
N LEU A 17 11.06 -7.25 -9.42
CA LEU A 17 10.26 -8.31 -10.04
C LEU A 17 10.40 -9.65 -9.31
N LEU A 18 11.46 -9.84 -8.55
CA LEU A 18 11.67 -11.02 -7.71
C LEU A 18 10.77 -11.02 -6.47
N LEU A 19 10.21 -9.88 -6.09
CA LEU A 19 9.31 -9.72 -4.94
C LEU A 19 7.94 -10.38 -5.16
N ASN A 20 7.67 -10.92 -6.35
CA ASN A 20 6.45 -11.67 -6.66
C ASN A 20 6.47 -13.14 -6.21
N ASP A 21 7.58 -13.59 -5.63
CA ASP A 21 7.77 -14.96 -5.16
C ASP A 21 7.75 -15.00 -3.62
N PRO A 22 6.68 -15.52 -2.98
CA PRO A 22 6.56 -15.54 -1.53
C PRO A 22 7.71 -16.26 -0.82
N GLU A 23 8.25 -17.32 -1.41
CA GLU A 23 9.37 -18.10 -0.81
C GLU A 23 10.65 -17.25 -0.76
N LYS A 24 10.92 -16.48 -1.82
CA LYS A 24 12.05 -15.54 -1.83
C LYS A 24 11.83 -14.41 -0.84
N MET A 25 10.60 -13.93 -0.74
CA MET A 25 10.25 -12.87 0.22
C MET A 25 10.42 -13.32 1.67
N ILE A 26 10.08 -14.58 2.00
CA ILE A 26 10.34 -15.14 3.32
C ILE A 26 11.84 -15.03 3.64
N THR A 27 12.69 -15.47 2.73
CA THR A 27 14.16 -15.42 2.92
C THR A 27 14.64 -13.97 3.14
N GLU A 28 14.18 -13.02 2.35
CA GLU A 28 14.55 -11.61 2.50
C GLU A 28 14.07 -11.02 3.84
N VAL A 29 12.84 -11.32 4.24
CA VAL A 29 12.28 -10.85 5.53
C VAL A 29 12.99 -11.51 6.72
N GLU A 30 13.46 -12.76 6.59
CA GLU A 30 14.33 -13.40 7.59
C GLU A 30 15.67 -12.68 7.76
N HIS A 31 16.26 -12.15 6.68
CA HIS A 31 17.46 -11.32 6.78
C HIS A 31 17.19 -10.05 7.60
N PHE A 32 16.05 -9.39 7.36
CA PHE A 32 15.60 -8.25 8.16
C PHE A 32 15.42 -8.65 9.64
N LYS A 33 14.80 -9.79 9.92
CA LYS A 33 14.64 -10.32 11.29
C LYS A 33 15.96 -10.55 11.98
N ARG A 34 16.92 -11.20 11.30
CA ARG A 34 18.28 -11.45 11.84
C ARG A 34 19.05 -10.18 12.13
N ALA A 35 18.78 -9.10 11.40
CA ALA A 35 19.35 -7.77 11.66
C ALA A 35 18.65 -7.03 12.81
N GLY A 36 17.70 -7.64 13.51
CA GLY A 36 16.96 -7.06 14.64
C GLY A 36 15.63 -6.42 14.26
N GLY A 37 15.18 -6.54 13.01
CA GLY A 37 13.91 -6.01 12.57
C GLY A 37 12.72 -6.75 13.16
N GLY A 38 11.64 -6.05 13.51
CA GLY A 38 10.46 -6.61 14.15
C GLY A 38 9.16 -6.37 13.40
N THR A 39 9.07 -5.26 12.67
CA THR A 39 7.85 -4.86 11.96
C THR A 39 8.20 -4.21 10.62
N ILE A 40 7.43 -4.55 9.60
CA ILE A 40 7.49 -3.95 8.26
C ILE A 40 6.15 -3.31 7.97
N CYS A 41 6.13 -2.07 7.50
CA CYS A 41 4.96 -1.43 6.94
C CYS A 41 4.94 -1.65 5.42
N GLU A 42 4.02 -2.49 4.94
CA GLU A 42 3.84 -2.80 3.54
C GLU A 42 2.82 -1.81 2.95
N LEU A 43 3.29 -0.83 2.18
CA LEU A 43 2.51 0.31 1.71
C LEU A 43 2.11 0.20 0.23
N SER A 44 1.98 -1.00 -0.31
CA SER A 44 1.46 -1.20 -1.67
C SER A 44 -0.06 -0.98 -1.70
N VAL A 45 -0.45 0.16 -2.23
CA VAL A 45 -1.83 0.63 -2.32
C VAL A 45 -2.37 0.53 -3.75
N VAL A 46 -3.60 0.96 -3.99
CA VAL A 46 -4.19 1.01 -5.34
C VAL A 46 -3.26 1.75 -6.30
N GLY A 47 -2.90 1.10 -7.40
CA GLY A 47 -1.89 1.56 -8.35
C GLY A 47 -0.52 0.91 -8.17
N MET A 48 -0.24 0.28 -7.02
CA MET A 48 1.01 -0.44 -6.74
C MET A 48 0.80 -1.94 -6.49
N ARG A 49 -0.38 -2.34 -6.02
CA ARG A 49 -0.66 -3.74 -5.67
C ARG A 49 -0.54 -4.66 -6.87
N CYS A 50 0.11 -5.80 -6.67
CA CYS A 50 0.18 -6.92 -7.59
C CYS A 50 -0.12 -8.21 -6.82
N GLU A 51 -0.03 -9.37 -7.48
CA GLU A 51 -0.31 -10.67 -6.88
C GLU A 51 0.53 -10.96 -5.61
N ALA A 52 1.77 -10.47 -5.57
CA ALA A 52 2.64 -10.61 -4.41
C ALA A 52 2.11 -9.91 -3.14
N HIS A 53 1.31 -8.88 -3.31
CA HIS A 53 0.69 -8.13 -2.21
C HIS A 53 -0.67 -8.72 -1.81
N ASN A 54 -0.96 -9.97 -2.22
CA ASN A 54 -2.12 -10.69 -1.75
C ASN A 54 -2.03 -10.84 -0.22
N PRO A 55 -3.09 -10.46 0.53
CA PRO A 55 -3.07 -10.50 2.00
C PRO A 55 -2.66 -11.86 2.57
N ASN A 56 -3.03 -12.96 1.93
CA ASN A 56 -2.67 -14.30 2.38
C ASN A 56 -1.17 -14.58 2.23
N HIS A 57 -0.51 -14.06 1.20
CA HIS A 57 0.95 -14.16 1.04
C HIS A 57 1.66 -13.35 2.13
N LEU A 58 1.17 -12.15 2.47
CA LEU A 58 1.72 -11.34 3.56
C LEU A 58 1.60 -12.05 4.91
N VAL A 59 0.48 -12.71 5.17
CA VAL A 59 0.30 -13.56 6.37
C VAL A 59 1.28 -14.72 6.39
N GLN A 60 1.47 -15.41 5.27
CA GLN A 60 2.43 -16.51 5.14
C GLN A 60 3.86 -16.02 5.44
N ILE A 61 4.29 -14.93 4.81
CA ILE A 61 5.62 -14.32 5.00
C ILE A 61 5.80 -13.90 6.46
N SER A 62 4.83 -13.18 7.02
CA SER A 62 4.85 -12.72 8.41
C SER A 62 5.05 -13.87 9.40
N ARG A 63 4.27 -14.95 9.24
CA ARG A 63 4.35 -16.12 10.12
C ARG A 63 5.66 -16.89 9.95
N ALA A 64 6.10 -17.10 8.74
CA ALA A 64 7.33 -17.85 8.44
C ALA A 64 8.57 -17.12 8.96
N ALA A 65 8.69 -15.82 8.69
CA ALA A 65 9.84 -15.01 9.10
C ALA A 65 9.78 -14.51 10.55
N GLY A 66 8.64 -14.62 11.23
CA GLY A 66 8.44 -14.09 12.59
C GLY A 66 8.56 -12.56 12.67
N VAL A 67 8.05 -11.85 11.64
CA VAL A 67 8.05 -10.39 11.54
C VAL A 67 6.62 -9.91 11.39
N ASN A 68 6.23 -8.88 12.13
CA ASN A 68 4.92 -8.26 11.93
C ASN A 68 4.88 -7.53 10.60
N ILE A 69 3.79 -7.67 9.85
CA ILE A 69 3.56 -6.91 8.62
C ILE A 69 2.28 -6.11 8.79
N ILE A 70 2.38 -4.78 8.72
CA ILE A 70 1.26 -3.86 8.69
C ILE A 70 0.94 -3.59 7.22
N HIS A 71 -0.25 -4.00 6.78
CA HIS A 71 -0.69 -3.76 5.39
C HIS A 71 -1.31 -2.38 5.25
N GLY A 72 -0.99 -1.68 4.17
CA GLY A 72 -1.49 -0.35 3.87
C GLY A 72 -2.72 -0.35 2.96
N THR A 73 -3.55 0.69 3.09
CA THR A 73 -4.60 1.06 2.14
C THR A 73 -4.37 2.45 1.58
N GLY A 74 -5.00 2.79 0.47
CA GLY A 74 -4.90 4.12 -0.13
C GLY A 74 -4.71 4.11 -1.65
N PHE A 75 -4.18 5.21 -2.19
CA PHE A 75 -4.05 5.42 -3.63
C PHE A 75 -2.67 5.98 -3.96
N TYR A 76 -2.02 5.41 -4.97
CA TYR A 76 -0.74 5.88 -5.46
C TYR A 76 -0.89 7.05 -6.43
N LEU A 77 0.20 7.43 -7.11
CA LEU A 77 0.23 8.50 -8.09
C LEU A 77 -0.78 8.28 -9.23
N GLU A 78 -1.44 9.32 -9.70
CA GLU A 78 -2.45 9.26 -10.76
C GLU A 78 -1.99 8.47 -11.98
N SER A 79 -0.72 8.61 -12.39
CA SER A 79 -0.15 7.91 -13.54
C SER A 79 -0.21 6.37 -13.43
N PHE A 80 -0.27 5.84 -12.22
CA PHE A 80 -0.31 4.42 -11.93
C PHE A 80 -1.71 3.91 -11.59
N LEU A 81 -2.67 4.79 -11.33
CA LEU A 81 -4.03 4.38 -10.99
C LEU A 81 -4.74 3.75 -12.19
N PRO A 82 -5.52 2.68 -11.97
CA PRO A 82 -6.51 2.19 -12.93
C PRO A 82 -7.48 3.31 -13.35
N LYS A 83 -8.01 3.23 -14.56
CA LYS A 83 -8.93 4.26 -15.07
C LYS A 83 -10.15 4.47 -14.16
N GLU A 84 -10.68 3.38 -13.63
CA GLU A 84 -11.83 3.37 -12.73
C GLU A 84 -11.51 4.11 -11.43
N ALA A 85 -10.34 3.87 -10.85
CA ALA A 85 -9.91 4.53 -9.62
C ALA A 85 -9.72 6.05 -9.79
N LYS A 86 -9.31 6.49 -10.99
CA LYS A 86 -9.19 7.94 -11.29
C LYS A 86 -10.52 8.67 -11.29
N LEU A 87 -11.63 7.96 -11.45
CA LEU A 87 -12.98 8.55 -11.54
C LEU A 87 -13.71 8.56 -10.20
N LEU A 88 -13.18 7.88 -9.18
CA LEU A 88 -13.81 7.82 -7.86
C LEU A 88 -13.94 9.20 -7.24
N SER A 89 -15.07 9.44 -6.60
CA SER A 89 -15.32 10.58 -5.73
C SER A 89 -14.52 10.47 -4.43
N VAL A 90 -14.43 11.56 -3.69
CA VAL A 90 -13.81 11.59 -2.36
C VAL A 90 -14.44 10.55 -1.42
N GLN A 91 -15.79 10.47 -1.43
CA GLN A 91 -16.52 9.54 -0.57
C GLN A 91 -16.26 8.08 -0.96
N GLU A 92 -16.30 7.74 -2.25
CA GLU A 92 -16.01 6.38 -2.72
C GLU A 92 -14.57 5.95 -2.38
N MET A 93 -13.60 6.85 -2.49
CA MET A 93 -12.23 6.59 -2.05
C MET A 93 -12.16 6.37 -0.53
N ALA A 94 -12.87 7.16 0.27
CA ALA A 94 -12.93 7.00 1.72
C ALA A 94 -13.60 5.66 2.10
N ASP A 95 -14.76 5.35 1.53
CA ASP A 95 -15.49 4.10 1.79
C ASP A 95 -14.67 2.86 1.44
N PHE A 96 -13.86 2.94 0.36
CA PHE A 96 -12.92 1.89 -0.01
C PHE A 96 -11.88 1.68 1.10
N MET A 97 -11.20 2.73 1.52
CA MET A 97 -10.14 2.66 2.55
C MET A 97 -10.70 2.21 3.91
N VAL A 98 -11.83 2.77 4.35
CA VAL A 98 -12.54 2.34 5.57
C VAL A 98 -12.91 0.86 5.48
N GLY A 99 -13.35 0.42 4.31
CA GLY A 99 -13.64 -0.99 4.05
C GLY A 99 -12.45 -1.90 4.31
N GLU A 100 -11.27 -1.55 3.83
CA GLU A 100 -10.05 -2.34 4.03
C GLU A 100 -9.53 -2.28 5.48
N ILE A 101 -9.74 -1.18 6.19
CA ILE A 101 -9.37 -1.03 7.60
C ILE A 101 -10.30 -1.83 8.50
N LEU A 102 -11.61 -1.76 8.30
CA LEU A 102 -12.57 -2.35 9.22
C LEU A 102 -12.98 -3.78 8.86
N ARG A 103 -13.03 -4.11 7.56
CA ARG A 103 -13.56 -5.38 7.05
C ARG A 103 -12.52 -6.30 6.44
N GLY A 104 -11.36 -5.77 6.06
CA GLY A 104 -10.25 -6.52 5.45
C GLY A 104 -10.15 -6.35 3.92
N VAL A 105 -8.98 -6.65 3.42
CA VAL A 105 -8.57 -6.47 2.01
C VAL A 105 -9.11 -7.61 1.15
N GLY A 106 -9.80 -7.26 0.08
CA GLY A 106 -10.23 -8.25 -0.93
C GLY A 106 -11.10 -9.39 -0.41
N GLY A 107 -11.85 -9.17 0.68
CA GLY A 107 -12.68 -10.19 1.33
C GLY A 107 -11.91 -11.13 2.27
N SER A 108 -10.65 -10.85 2.56
CA SER A 108 -9.86 -11.55 3.59
C SER A 108 -10.11 -10.95 4.98
N ASP A 109 -9.64 -11.63 6.03
CA ASP A 109 -9.65 -11.11 7.41
C ASP A 109 -8.46 -10.17 7.71
N VAL A 110 -7.60 -9.91 6.72
CA VAL A 110 -6.42 -9.05 6.88
C VAL A 110 -6.85 -7.60 6.75
N ARG A 111 -6.80 -6.87 7.86
CA ARG A 111 -7.16 -5.45 7.94
C ARG A 111 -5.94 -4.57 7.74
N CYS A 112 -6.13 -3.44 7.08
CA CYS A 112 -5.08 -2.44 6.94
C CYS A 112 -4.90 -1.66 8.24
N GLY A 113 -3.63 -1.39 8.58
CA GLY A 113 -3.23 -0.60 9.75
C GLY A 113 -2.54 0.71 9.39
N ALA A 114 -2.48 1.08 8.10
CA ALA A 114 -1.88 2.32 7.65
C ALA A 114 -2.58 2.84 6.40
N VAL A 115 -2.62 4.16 6.24
CA VAL A 115 -3.10 4.82 5.01
C VAL A 115 -1.90 5.46 4.30
N TYR A 116 -1.75 5.18 3.00
CA TYR A 116 -0.69 5.74 2.18
C TYR A 116 -1.26 6.40 0.93
N ILE A 117 -0.90 7.67 0.70
CA ILE A 117 -1.30 8.44 -0.49
C ILE A 117 -0.04 8.92 -1.22
N GLY A 118 0.07 8.54 -2.50
CA GLY A 118 1.08 9.09 -3.39
C GLY A 118 0.66 10.45 -3.94
N CYS A 119 1.58 11.42 -3.95
CA CYS A 119 1.34 12.76 -4.46
C CYS A 119 2.41 13.16 -5.47
N SER A 120 1.99 13.68 -6.62
CA SER A 120 2.87 14.28 -7.62
C SER A 120 2.94 15.81 -7.46
N TRP A 121 3.87 16.41 -8.17
CA TRP A 121 3.90 17.87 -8.30
C TRP A 121 3.97 18.29 -9.77
N PRO A 122 3.03 19.09 -10.27
CA PRO A 122 1.82 19.58 -9.57
C PRO A 122 0.86 18.44 -9.19
N LEU A 123 0.08 18.65 -8.12
CA LEU A 123 -0.85 17.67 -7.59
C LEU A 123 -1.98 17.38 -8.59
N ALA A 124 -2.16 16.12 -8.97
CA ALA A 124 -3.23 15.69 -9.85
C ALA A 124 -4.61 15.70 -9.13
N ASP A 125 -5.70 15.77 -9.91
CA ASP A 125 -7.05 15.86 -9.33
C ASP A 125 -7.45 14.61 -8.56
N SER A 126 -7.09 13.41 -9.03
CA SER A 126 -7.35 12.17 -8.29
C SER A 126 -6.54 12.09 -7.00
N GLU A 127 -5.30 12.58 -6.99
CA GLU A 127 -4.46 12.65 -5.80
C GLU A 127 -5.01 13.63 -4.76
N ARG A 128 -5.55 14.78 -5.23
CA ARG A 128 -6.24 15.75 -4.37
C ARG A 128 -7.46 15.12 -3.69
N ARG A 129 -8.27 14.37 -4.45
CA ARG A 129 -9.42 13.63 -3.89
C ARG A 129 -8.98 12.56 -2.91
N ALA A 130 -7.91 11.82 -3.21
CA ALA A 130 -7.37 10.80 -2.32
C ALA A 130 -6.89 11.39 -0.98
N LEU A 131 -6.24 12.56 -0.99
CA LEU A 131 -5.87 13.29 0.22
C LEU A 131 -7.10 13.72 1.04
N GLN A 132 -8.13 14.24 0.37
CA GLN A 132 -9.39 14.58 1.06
C GLN A 132 -10.06 13.34 1.65
N ALA A 133 -10.08 12.23 0.91
CA ALA A 133 -10.61 10.97 1.39
C ALA A 133 -9.83 10.45 2.62
N ALA A 134 -8.51 10.53 2.61
CA ALA A 134 -7.68 10.13 3.75
C ALA A 134 -8.03 10.92 5.03
N THR A 135 -8.38 12.21 4.92
CA THR A 135 -8.83 12.97 6.08
C THR A 135 -10.19 12.50 6.63
N LEU A 136 -11.09 12.03 5.75
CA LEU A 136 -12.35 11.44 6.19
C LEU A 136 -12.13 10.11 6.90
N VAL A 137 -11.26 9.27 6.33
CA VAL A 137 -10.87 7.97 6.91
C VAL A 137 -10.32 8.15 8.31
N GLN A 138 -9.37 9.08 8.50
CA GLN A 138 -8.77 9.34 9.80
C GLN A 138 -9.81 9.76 10.85
N ARG A 139 -10.78 10.59 10.45
CA ARG A 139 -11.85 11.02 11.36
C ARG A 139 -12.79 9.90 11.75
N GLU A 140 -12.99 8.92 10.86
CA GLU A 140 -13.87 7.79 11.08
C GLU A 140 -13.19 6.65 11.85
N THR A 141 -11.92 6.40 11.59
CA THR A 141 -11.20 5.23 12.13
C THR A 141 -10.16 5.56 13.19
N GLY A 142 -9.73 6.81 13.31
CA GLY A 142 -8.60 7.24 14.13
C GLY A 142 -8.78 7.09 15.64
N GLU A 143 -10.01 7.00 16.14
CA GLU A 143 -10.26 6.78 17.56
C GLU A 143 -10.32 5.28 17.92
N GLU A 144 -10.57 4.39 16.95
CA GLU A 144 -10.77 2.96 17.22
C GLU A 144 -9.69 2.05 16.61
N ALA A 145 -9.03 2.45 15.53
CA ALA A 145 -8.17 1.57 14.75
C ALA A 145 -6.66 1.81 14.92
N GLY A 146 -6.23 2.90 15.54
CA GLY A 146 -4.80 3.22 15.71
C GLY A 146 -4.06 3.39 14.37
N SER A 147 -4.77 3.75 13.31
CA SER A 147 -4.20 3.91 11.98
C SER A 147 -3.56 5.28 11.83
N ASP A 148 -2.25 5.30 11.67
CA ASP A 148 -1.52 6.52 11.29
C ASP A 148 -1.70 6.80 9.79
N ILE A 149 -2.01 8.05 9.44
CA ILE A 149 -1.95 8.51 8.04
C ILE A 149 -0.52 8.91 7.75
N THR A 150 0.12 8.18 6.84
CA THR A 150 1.44 8.52 6.35
C THR A 150 1.33 9.09 4.94
N ILE A 151 1.66 10.36 4.77
CA ILE A 151 1.73 11.03 3.47
C ILE A 151 3.20 11.10 3.08
N PHE A 152 3.59 10.40 2.02
CA PHE A 152 4.92 10.50 1.45
C PHE A 152 4.88 11.40 0.21
N LEU A 153 5.72 12.44 0.23
CA LEU A 153 6.04 13.21 -0.98
C LEU A 153 7.28 12.57 -1.62
N PRO A 154 7.29 12.37 -2.94
CA PRO A 154 8.49 11.88 -3.62
C PRO A 154 9.67 12.82 -3.39
N SER A 155 10.86 12.25 -3.12
CA SER A 155 12.08 12.96 -2.72
C SER A 155 12.68 13.91 -3.77
N HIS A 156 12.13 13.95 -4.98
CA HIS A 156 12.56 14.86 -6.04
C HIS A 156 11.74 16.17 -6.12
N ILE A 157 10.99 16.48 -5.06
CA ILE A 157 10.22 17.72 -4.93
C ILE A 157 10.93 18.73 -3.98
N LEU A 158 12.09 18.37 -3.45
CA LEU A 158 12.95 19.28 -2.65
C LEU A 158 14.09 19.81 -3.49
#